data_94eedf3f8b553195ec9e600072626580
#
_entry.id   94eedf3f8b553195ec9e600072626580
#
_cell.length_a   1.000
_cell.length_b   1.000
_cell.length_c   1.000
_cell.angle_alpha   90.00
_cell.angle_beta   90.00
_cell.angle_gamma   90.00
#
_symmetry.space_group_name_H-M   'P 1'
#
loop_
_entity.id
_entity.type
_entity.pdbx_description
1 polymer ?
#
loop_
_entity_poly.entity_id
_entity_poly.type
_entity_poly.pdbx_seq_one_letter_code
_entity_poly.pdbx_strand_id
1 'polypeptide(L)'
;SGICAARAAAEEGAKVAIVEKSASFNCRSGEYALLNGSLNKRWGRENIVDEDVVVDRLMRECTFRNKRPILKKWASHAHEVMDWFIEAYPELTICDTTRQVVTQEQFDKGILVPLAWPQPEHYDYRNEEFPTFPSSMEFRSSRKDQQGFVVEANLNKAIEAGAKTFYGCFGTKLLKDGDGRVTGVIIRDAQNGNKYIQLNAAKGVILATGDNSGDEKIMKHFAPEVVEKQIMNMGAMGMLGVDVEGNSVETGDGLRMGAWIGAKVQDFHAPMTHHMGSGMGVTPFLQINKRGDRFMNECIPGQQLENQIELQKNRESWQIFDSNWPEQLPYMPAAHGGACYYEDYASEDEGPKNNTTYRNYKSPYQLEAAVADGRAVKADTLEELVAKIYPDDTAAQQTALDSIRRYNELAKAGSDDDFGKPASRMFALENPPYYACQWGTTSMLVCVGGLESDENCHTFTEEDPASPKRDIIKGLYVCGNVQGSRYAVEYPICMRGISHSLCVYYGYIAGKNCVAGV
;
A
#
# COMPACT_ATOMS: atom_id res chain seq x y z
N SER A 1 0.52 -6.25 12.20
CA SER A 1 0.33 -5.42 13.40
C SER A 1 -0.01 -6.25 14.63
N GLY A 2 -1.06 -7.08 14.60
CA GLY A 2 -1.48 -7.87 15.76
C GLY A 2 -0.39 -8.80 16.31
N ILE A 3 0.37 -9.46 15.44
CA ILE A 3 1.50 -10.31 15.82
C ILE A 3 2.61 -9.50 16.48
N CYS A 4 2.93 -8.31 15.97
CA CYS A 4 3.92 -7.42 16.60
C CYS A 4 3.45 -6.95 17.98
N ALA A 5 2.16 -6.63 18.12
CA ALA A 5 1.58 -6.27 19.41
C ALA A 5 1.64 -7.43 20.41
N ALA A 6 1.34 -8.63 19.95
CA ALA A 6 1.39 -9.84 20.77
C ALA A 6 2.81 -10.17 21.22
N ARG A 7 3.80 -10.12 20.32
CA ARG A 7 5.22 -10.33 20.64
C ARG A 7 5.70 -9.29 21.63
N ALA A 8 5.49 -8.00 21.34
CA ALA A 8 5.93 -6.91 22.22
C ALA A 8 5.32 -7.01 23.64
N ALA A 9 4.03 -7.35 23.72
CA ALA A 9 3.37 -7.53 25.02
C ALA A 9 3.87 -8.78 25.78
N ALA A 10 4.09 -9.90 25.08
CA ALA A 10 4.55 -11.14 25.68
C ALA A 10 6.01 -11.02 26.19
N GLU A 11 6.88 -10.34 25.46
CA GLU A 11 8.25 -10.04 25.87
C GLU A 11 8.32 -9.16 27.15
N GLU A 12 7.29 -8.33 27.39
CA GLU A 12 7.11 -7.61 28.68
C GLU A 12 6.50 -8.49 29.78
N GLY A 13 6.35 -9.78 29.57
CA GLY A 13 5.84 -10.72 30.55
C GLY A 13 4.31 -10.78 30.68
N ALA A 14 3.56 -10.15 29.78
CA ALA A 14 2.10 -10.24 29.77
C ALA A 14 1.62 -11.60 29.28
N LYS A 15 0.50 -12.09 29.83
CA LYS A 15 -0.23 -13.24 29.27
C LYS A 15 -1.07 -12.75 28.09
N VAL A 16 -0.73 -13.19 26.88
CA VAL A 16 -1.35 -12.72 25.65
C VAL A 16 -2.24 -13.79 25.03
N ALA A 17 -3.44 -13.39 24.58
CA ALA A 17 -4.32 -14.19 23.72
C ALA A 17 -4.40 -13.52 22.35
N ILE A 18 -4.04 -14.24 21.29
CA ILE A 18 -4.16 -13.82 19.90
C ILE A 18 -5.44 -14.46 19.34
N VAL A 19 -6.40 -13.65 18.92
CA VAL A 19 -7.66 -14.12 18.35
C VAL A 19 -7.66 -13.82 16.86
N GLU A 20 -7.84 -14.85 16.03
CA GLU A 20 -7.83 -14.74 14.58
C GLU A 20 -8.97 -15.59 13.98
N LYS A 21 -9.77 -14.98 13.11
CA LYS A 21 -10.93 -15.67 12.49
C LYS A 21 -10.56 -16.60 11.34
N SER A 22 -9.36 -16.49 10.81
CA SER A 22 -8.82 -17.41 9.81
C SER A 22 -8.24 -18.66 10.45
N ALA A 23 -7.88 -19.65 9.62
CA ALA A 23 -7.22 -20.88 10.05
C ALA A 23 -5.74 -20.66 10.44
N SER A 24 -5.16 -19.54 10.04
CA SER A 24 -3.79 -19.13 10.35
C SER A 24 -3.68 -17.60 10.29
N PHE A 25 -2.51 -17.05 10.59
CA PHE A 25 -2.27 -15.63 10.39
C PHE A 25 -2.36 -15.23 8.90
N ASN A 26 -2.70 -13.98 8.65
CA ASN A 26 -2.72 -13.40 7.32
C ASN A 26 -1.72 -12.25 7.22
N CYS A 27 -1.02 -12.20 6.09
CA CYS A 27 -0.23 -11.05 5.67
C CYS A 27 -0.21 -10.98 4.15
N ARG A 28 0.24 -9.85 3.62
CA ARG A 28 0.31 -9.64 2.17
C ARG A 28 1.56 -8.85 1.83
N SER A 29 2.03 -8.96 0.57
CA SER A 29 3.13 -8.16 0.03
C SER A 29 4.41 -8.26 0.89
N GLY A 30 5.28 -7.29 0.84
CA GLY A 30 6.54 -7.31 1.58
C GLY A 30 7.22 -5.94 1.64
N GLU A 31 6.54 -4.89 1.21
CA GLU A 31 7.11 -3.56 1.07
C GLU A 31 7.06 -2.77 2.37
N TYR A 32 8.17 -2.11 2.70
CA TYR A 32 8.32 -1.29 3.90
C TYR A 32 9.04 0.01 3.58
N ALA A 33 8.71 1.08 4.31
CA ALA A 33 9.41 2.36 4.25
C ALA A 33 9.96 2.71 5.62
N LEU A 34 11.22 3.12 5.68
CA LEU A 34 11.91 3.52 6.89
C LEU A 34 12.82 4.71 6.63
N LEU A 35 13.08 5.49 7.66
CA LEU A 35 14.02 6.60 7.63
C LEU A 35 15.19 6.32 8.59
N ASN A 36 16.41 6.66 8.15
CA ASN A 36 17.59 6.83 8.97
C ASN A 36 18.01 5.64 9.86
N GLY A 37 17.57 4.42 9.55
CA GLY A 37 17.88 3.21 10.32
C GLY A 37 19.14 2.49 9.87
N SER A 38 19.43 1.37 10.53
CA SER A 38 20.56 0.47 10.22
C SER A 38 20.56 0.00 8.77
N LEU A 39 19.38 -0.35 8.23
CA LEU A 39 19.20 -0.74 6.84
C LEU A 39 19.44 0.43 5.87
N ASN A 40 18.94 1.63 6.20
CA ASN A 40 19.20 2.82 5.39
C ASN A 40 20.70 3.12 5.34
N LYS A 41 21.40 2.99 6.47
CA LYS A 41 22.85 3.14 6.56
C LYS A 41 23.58 2.10 5.71
N ARG A 42 23.19 0.83 5.81
CA ARG A 42 23.77 -0.26 5.00
C ARG A 42 23.74 0.05 3.51
N TRP A 43 22.65 0.68 3.04
CA TRP A 43 22.43 1.00 1.62
C TRP A 43 22.89 2.41 1.22
N GLY A 44 23.65 3.11 2.07
CA GLY A 44 24.12 4.47 1.80
C GLY A 44 22.99 5.51 1.74
N ARG A 45 21.88 5.25 2.42
CA ARG A 45 20.68 6.10 2.44
C ARG A 45 20.45 6.78 3.79
N GLU A 46 21.43 6.78 4.67
CA GLU A 46 21.38 7.46 5.97
C GLU A 46 21.37 8.99 5.75
N ASN A 47 20.48 9.69 6.42
CA ASN A 47 20.34 11.14 6.39
C ASN A 47 20.09 11.78 5.00
N ILE A 48 19.76 11.00 4.00
CA ILE A 48 19.38 11.52 2.67
C ILE A 48 18.04 12.24 2.75
N VAL A 49 17.13 11.74 3.59
CA VAL A 49 15.77 12.25 3.71
C VAL A 49 15.57 12.89 5.07
N ASP A 50 15.14 14.15 5.08
CA ASP A 50 14.75 14.87 6.28
C ASP A 50 13.36 14.38 6.75
N GLU A 51 13.27 13.93 8.02
CA GLU A 51 12.05 13.39 8.60
C GLU A 51 10.89 14.39 8.59
N ASP A 52 11.16 15.65 8.88
CA ASP A 52 10.11 16.68 8.91
C ASP A 52 9.60 16.99 7.51
N VAL A 53 10.45 16.96 6.49
CA VAL A 53 10.04 17.10 5.08
C VAL A 53 9.12 15.95 4.69
N VAL A 54 9.45 14.71 5.08
CA VAL A 54 8.59 13.55 4.82
C VAL A 54 7.26 13.67 5.54
N VAL A 55 7.28 13.99 6.83
CA VAL A 55 6.06 14.13 7.64
C VAL A 55 5.17 15.24 7.09
N ASP A 56 5.72 16.39 6.72
CA ASP A 56 4.95 17.48 6.14
C ASP A 56 4.37 17.09 4.78
N ARG A 57 5.09 16.31 3.98
CA ARG A 57 4.56 15.77 2.72
C ARG A 57 3.38 14.84 2.95
N LEU A 58 3.50 13.89 3.88
CA LEU A 58 2.42 12.97 4.25
C LEU A 58 1.19 13.71 4.78
N MET A 59 1.39 14.79 5.54
CA MET A 59 0.31 15.66 6.00
C MET A 59 -0.40 16.36 4.83
N ARG A 60 0.36 16.89 3.87
CA ARG A 60 -0.19 17.58 2.68
C ARG A 60 -0.98 16.64 1.79
N GLU A 61 -0.48 15.44 1.51
CA GLU A 61 -1.19 14.45 0.70
C GLU A 61 -2.53 14.02 1.35
N CYS A 62 -2.61 14.01 2.68
CA CYS A 62 -3.86 13.78 3.41
C CYS A 62 -4.65 15.06 3.71
N THR A 63 -4.38 16.17 3.04
CA THR A 63 -5.04 17.47 3.24
C THR A 63 -5.07 17.94 4.69
N PHE A 64 -4.03 17.60 5.48
CA PHE A 64 -3.87 17.89 6.91
C PHE A 64 -4.98 17.31 7.81
N ARG A 65 -5.66 16.24 7.39
CA ARG A 65 -6.71 15.57 8.17
C ARG A 65 -6.23 14.33 8.92
N ASN A 66 -4.98 13.95 8.74
CA ASN A 66 -4.26 12.97 9.56
C ASN A 66 -3.55 13.66 10.74
N LYS A 67 -2.97 12.89 11.65
CA LYS A 67 -2.32 13.45 12.85
C LYS A 67 -0.81 13.43 12.76
N ARG A 68 -0.20 14.61 12.77
CA ARG A 68 1.26 14.80 12.70
C ARG A 68 2.03 14.01 13.78
N PRO A 69 1.62 13.95 15.08
CA PRO A 69 2.33 13.18 16.09
C PRO A 69 2.49 11.70 15.75
N ILE A 70 1.47 11.08 15.14
CA ILE A 70 1.54 9.68 14.68
C ILE A 70 2.65 9.52 13.64
N LEU A 71 2.66 10.37 12.62
CA LEU A 71 3.65 10.29 11.54
C LEU A 71 5.06 10.64 12.03
N LYS A 72 5.20 11.64 12.91
CA LYS A 72 6.50 12.06 13.43
C LYS A 72 7.13 10.98 14.30
N LYS A 73 6.36 10.37 15.22
CA LYS A 73 6.84 9.30 16.08
C LYS A 73 7.29 8.08 15.25
N TRP A 74 6.53 7.73 14.22
CA TRP A 74 6.91 6.69 13.28
C TRP A 74 8.19 7.05 12.51
N ALA A 75 8.28 8.25 11.95
CA ALA A 75 9.43 8.69 11.16
C ALA A 75 10.74 8.60 11.95
N SER A 76 10.70 8.99 13.23
CA SER A 76 11.87 9.02 14.09
C SER A 76 12.27 7.66 14.69
N HIS A 77 11.34 6.69 14.84
CA HIS A 77 11.60 5.48 15.64
C HIS A 77 11.25 4.16 14.96
N ALA A 78 10.61 4.17 13.77
CA ALA A 78 10.21 2.92 13.12
C ALA A 78 11.38 2.02 12.74
N HIS A 79 12.56 2.59 12.54
CA HIS A 79 13.77 1.83 12.22
C HIS A 79 14.22 0.93 13.37
N GLU A 80 14.12 1.36 14.62
CA GLU A 80 14.45 0.55 15.80
C GLU A 80 13.53 -0.68 15.89
N VAL A 81 12.24 -0.47 15.60
CA VAL A 81 11.25 -1.55 15.60
C VAL A 81 11.45 -2.50 14.42
N MET A 82 11.95 -2.00 13.27
CA MET A 82 12.28 -2.87 12.15
C MET A 82 13.48 -3.77 12.49
N ASP A 83 14.50 -3.25 13.16
CA ASP A 83 15.64 -4.07 13.62
C ASP A 83 15.15 -5.18 14.57
N TRP A 84 14.29 -4.86 15.53
CA TRP A 84 13.62 -5.85 16.38
C TRP A 84 12.76 -6.84 15.59
N PHE A 85 12.05 -6.39 14.54
CA PHE A 85 11.18 -7.25 13.73
C PHE A 85 11.97 -8.29 12.94
N ILE A 86 13.09 -7.90 12.32
CA ILE A 86 13.92 -8.80 11.51
C ILE A 86 14.82 -9.72 12.35
N GLU A 87 15.21 -9.34 13.55
CA GLU A 87 16.01 -10.21 14.44
C GLU A 87 15.30 -11.52 14.82
N ALA A 88 13.95 -11.56 14.71
CA ALA A 88 13.18 -12.77 14.90
C ALA A 88 13.53 -13.87 13.90
N TYR A 89 14.08 -13.51 12.73
CA TYR A 89 14.40 -14.42 11.63
C TYR A 89 15.87 -14.32 11.20
N PRO A 90 16.79 -15.01 11.91
CA PRO A 90 18.24 -14.91 11.65
C PRO A 90 18.69 -15.45 10.28
N GLU A 91 17.86 -16.24 9.61
CA GLU A 91 18.14 -16.79 8.27
C GLU A 91 17.92 -15.77 7.13
N LEU A 92 17.43 -14.56 7.43
CA LEU A 92 17.17 -13.52 6.47
C LEU A 92 18.43 -13.11 5.69
N THR A 93 18.38 -13.21 4.37
CA THR A 93 19.44 -12.66 3.52
C THR A 93 19.10 -11.19 3.20
N ILE A 94 19.92 -10.26 3.71
CA ILE A 94 19.81 -8.83 3.41
C ILE A 94 20.70 -8.53 2.21
N CYS A 95 20.08 -8.22 1.07
CA CYS A 95 20.76 -7.87 -0.17
C CYS A 95 21.27 -6.43 -0.14
N ASP A 96 22.39 -6.17 -0.82
CA ASP A 96 22.96 -4.81 -0.91
C ASP A 96 22.35 -3.99 -2.04
N THR A 97 21.80 -4.65 -3.06
CA THR A 97 21.12 -4.01 -4.20
C THR A 97 19.80 -4.70 -4.52
N THR A 98 18.91 -3.98 -5.21
CA THR A 98 17.63 -4.53 -5.69
C THR A 98 17.81 -5.73 -6.62
N ARG A 99 18.94 -5.79 -7.35
CA ARG A 99 19.27 -6.79 -8.37
C ARG A 99 20.29 -7.82 -7.92
N GLN A 100 20.61 -7.89 -6.63
CA GLN A 100 21.56 -8.87 -6.14
C GLN A 100 21.09 -10.28 -6.49
N VAL A 101 21.93 -11.02 -7.20
CA VAL A 101 21.69 -12.43 -7.48
C VAL A 101 21.82 -13.22 -6.19
N VAL A 102 20.80 -14.00 -5.88
CA VAL A 102 20.76 -14.91 -4.72
C VAL A 102 20.53 -16.33 -5.20
N THR A 103 20.93 -17.30 -4.38
CA THR A 103 20.63 -18.71 -4.66
C THR A 103 19.13 -18.98 -4.45
N GLN A 104 18.61 -20.06 -5.06
CA GLN A 104 17.22 -20.47 -4.85
C GLN A 104 16.95 -20.74 -3.35
N GLU A 105 17.91 -21.37 -2.65
CA GLU A 105 17.81 -21.62 -1.21
C GLU A 105 17.67 -20.32 -0.39
N GLN A 106 18.47 -19.30 -0.69
CA GLN A 106 18.35 -17.99 -0.05
C GLN A 106 16.98 -17.36 -0.30
N PHE A 107 16.50 -17.45 -1.54
CA PHE A 107 15.19 -16.90 -1.90
C PHE A 107 14.04 -17.65 -1.23
N ASP A 108 14.12 -18.98 -1.14
CA ASP A 108 13.10 -19.80 -0.47
C ASP A 108 13.05 -19.51 1.04
N LYS A 109 14.20 -19.27 1.66
CA LYS A 109 14.28 -18.83 3.05
C LYS A 109 13.82 -17.39 3.26
N GLY A 110 13.94 -16.55 2.26
CA GLY A 110 13.53 -15.15 2.29
C GLY A 110 14.68 -14.16 2.25
N ILE A 111 14.48 -13.12 1.49
CA ILE A 111 15.43 -12.02 1.29
C ILE A 111 14.79 -10.68 1.61
N LEU A 112 15.62 -9.69 1.94
CA LEU A 112 15.25 -8.29 2.05
C LEU A 112 16.09 -7.48 1.08
N VAL A 113 15.45 -6.75 0.18
CA VAL A 113 16.12 -5.94 -0.83
C VAL A 113 15.81 -4.46 -0.65
N PRO A 114 16.75 -3.54 -0.91
CA PRO A 114 16.44 -2.12 -1.04
C PRO A 114 15.63 -1.92 -2.31
N LEU A 115 14.54 -1.15 -2.24
CA LEU A 115 13.86 -0.72 -3.45
C LEU A 115 14.56 0.52 -3.99
N ALA A 116 14.88 0.48 -5.27
CA ALA A 116 15.43 1.58 -6.03
C ALA A 116 14.63 1.71 -7.32
N TRP A 117 14.41 2.92 -7.73
CA TRP A 117 13.86 3.23 -9.03
C TRP A 117 14.73 4.26 -9.72
N PRO A 118 14.73 4.26 -11.04
CA PRO A 118 15.51 5.21 -11.79
C PRO A 118 15.04 6.63 -11.46
N GLN A 119 16.00 7.55 -11.40
CA GLN A 119 15.74 8.96 -11.17
C GLN A 119 16.56 9.78 -12.16
N PRO A 120 16.11 10.98 -12.56
CA PRO A 120 16.89 11.88 -13.38
C PRO A 120 18.23 12.22 -12.72
N GLU A 121 19.23 12.52 -13.53
CA GLU A 121 20.48 13.11 -13.04
C GLU A 121 20.18 14.37 -12.22
N HIS A 122 20.82 14.50 -11.06
CA HIS A 122 20.62 15.61 -10.12
C HIS A 122 19.21 15.70 -9.49
N TYR A 123 18.49 14.58 -9.42
CA TYR A 123 17.20 14.54 -8.72
C TYR A 123 17.35 15.03 -7.27
N ASP A 124 16.54 16.04 -6.92
CA ASP A 124 16.42 16.52 -5.54
C ASP A 124 14.95 16.54 -5.14
N TYR A 125 14.57 15.60 -4.24
CA TYR A 125 13.21 15.47 -3.75
C TYR A 125 12.64 16.76 -3.11
N ARG A 126 13.50 17.72 -2.72
CA ARG A 126 13.08 19.01 -2.15
C ARG A 126 12.46 19.93 -3.19
N ASN A 127 12.85 19.75 -4.44
CA ASN A 127 12.41 20.56 -5.57
C ASN A 127 11.28 19.90 -6.38
N GLU A 128 10.86 18.69 -5.99
CA GLU A 128 9.80 17.96 -6.67
C GLU A 128 8.43 18.30 -6.08
N GLU A 129 7.46 18.57 -6.93
CA GLU A 129 6.07 18.74 -6.51
C GLU A 129 5.53 17.44 -5.91
N PHE A 130 5.85 16.30 -6.53
CA PHE A 130 5.48 14.97 -6.09
C PHE A 130 6.73 14.10 -5.90
N PRO A 131 7.45 14.24 -4.78
CA PRO A 131 8.70 13.53 -4.56
C PRO A 131 8.48 12.04 -4.32
N THR A 132 9.48 11.25 -4.69
CA THR A 132 9.65 9.87 -4.26
C THR A 132 10.88 9.78 -3.37
N PHE A 133 10.68 9.33 -2.13
CA PHE A 133 11.77 9.25 -1.17
C PHE A 133 12.50 7.90 -1.24
N PRO A 134 13.83 7.87 -1.23
CA PRO A 134 14.65 6.65 -1.36
C PRO A 134 14.73 5.87 -0.03
N SER A 135 13.62 5.47 0.52
CA SER A 135 13.49 4.92 1.87
C SER A 135 12.83 3.54 1.91
N SER A 136 12.48 2.99 0.75
CA SER A 136 11.69 1.77 0.66
C SER A 136 12.54 0.52 0.51
N MET A 137 12.03 -0.60 1.01
CA MET A 137 12.60 -1.94 0.92
C MET A 137 11.49 -2.97 0.77
N GLU A 138 11.85 -4.21 0.41
CA GLU A 138 10.88 -5.27 0.20
C GLU A 138 11.41 -6.63 0.67
N PHE A 139 10.59 -7.32 1.47
CA PHE A 139 10.76 -8.74 1.73
C PHE A 139 10.25 -9.55 0.53
N ARG A 140 11.05 -10.51 0.07
CA ARG A 140 10.71 -11.41 -1.04
C ARG A 140 11.01 -12.84 -0.66
N SER A 141 10.21 -13.77 -1.13
CA SER A 141 10.46 -15.20 -1.01
C SER A 141 9.63 -15.97 -2.05
N SER A 142 9.81 -17.28 -2.14
CA SER A 142 8.97 -18.17 -2.96
C SER A 142 7.55 -18.35 -2.38
N ARG A 143 7.29 -17.87 -1.15
CA ARG A 143 5.97 -17.94 -0.53
C ARG A 143 4.99 -17.00 -1.23
N LYS A 144 3.74 -17.44 -1.36
CA LYS A 144 2.66 -16.64 -1.93
C LYS A 144 2.43 -15.31 -1.17
N ASP A 145 2.65 -15.32 0.14
CA ASP A 145 2.51 -14.19 1.05
C ASP A 145 3.79 -13.36 1.21
N GLN A 146 4.83 -13.64 0.40
CA GLN A 146 6.13 -12.97 0.34
C GLN A 146 6.82 -12.79 1.69
N GLN A 147 6.32 -11.90 2.56
CA GLN A 147 6.87 -11.61 3.89
C GLN A 147 6.43 -12.61 4.96
N GLY A 148 5.63 -13.61 4.62
CA GLY A 148 5.07 -14.55 5.59
C GLY A 148 6.08 -15.23 6.48
N PHE A 149 7.30 -15.48 6.00
CA PHE A 149 8.38 -16.09 6.76
C PHE A 149 8.80 -15.25 7.99
N VAL A 150 8.97 -13.93 7.84
CA VAL A 150 9.36 -13.07 8.96
C VAL A 150 8.19 -12.79 9.90
N VAL A 151 6.97 -12.73 9.38
CA VAL A 151 5.75 -12.58 10.19
C VAL A 151 5.53 -13.82 11.06
N GLU A 152 5.73 -15.02 10.51
CA GLU A 152 5.66 -16.29 11.23
C GLU A 152 6.73 -16.40 12.32
N ALA A 153 7.95 -15.96 12.04
CA ALA A 153 9.01 -15.93 13.04
C ALA A 153 8.65 -15.03 14.23
N ASN A 154 8.07 -13.85 13.98
CA ASN A 154 7.57 -12.99 15.05
C ASN A 154 6.41 -13.60 15.84
N LEU A 155 5.52 -14.35 15.18
CA LEU A 155 4.47 -15.12 15.86
C LEU A 155 5.07 -16.18 16.77
N ASN A 156 6.06 -16.93 16.27
CA ASN A 156 6.76 -17.95 17.06
C ASN A 156 7.45 -17.35 18.30
N LYS A 157 8.08 -16.18 18.16
CA LYS A 157 8.63 -15.45 19.31
C LYS A 157 7.56 -15.06 20.33
N ALA A 158 6.39 -14.63 19.89
CA ALA A 158 5.28 -14.36 20.81
C ALA A 158 4.84 -15.63 21.55
N ILE A 159 4.73 -16.76 20.84
CA ILE A 159 4.34 -18.06 21.43
C ILE A 159 5.41 -18.58 22.40
N GLU A 160 6.70 -18.48 22.05
CA GLU A 160 7.83 -18.80 22.93
C GLU A 160 7.77 -17.99 24.23
N ALA A 161 7.38 -16.71 24.16
CA ALA A 161 7.16 -15.83 25.30
C ALA A 161 5.81 -16.09 26.03
N GLY A 162 5.04 -17.09 25.65
CA GLY A 162 3.84 -17.55 26.34
C GLY A 162 2.50 -17.07 25.76
N ALA A 163 2.48 -16.42 24.59
CA ALA A 163 1.23 -16.07 23.92
C ALA A 163 0.48 -17.33 23.45
N LYS A 164 -0.86 -17.28 23.49
CA LYS A 164 -1.75 -18.34 23.00
C LYS A 164 -2.55 -17.87 21.82
N THR A 165 -2.67 -18.71 20.80
CA THR A 165 -3.45 -18.44 19.59
C THR A 165 -4.82 -19.11 19.65
N PHE A 166 -5.84 -18.39 19.18
CA PHE A 166 -7.22 -18.84 19.03
C PHE A 166 -7.61 -18.61 17.57
N TYR A 167 -7.35 -19.60 16.72
CA TYR A 167 -7.71 -19.58 15.30
C TYR A 167 -9.15 -19.99 15.08
N GLY A 168 -9.78 -19.55 13.98
CA GLY A 168 -11.18 -19.79 13.69
C GLY A 168 -12.12 -19.11 14.69
N CYS A 169 -11.62 -18.10 15.40
CA CYS A 169 -12.33 -17.40 16.46
C CYS A 169 -12.60 -15.93 16.07
N PHE A 170 -13.85 -15.56 16.09
CA PHE A 170 -14.32 -14.22 15.72
C PHE A 170 -14.46 -13.33 16.96
N GLY A 171 -13.81 -12.18 17.00
CA GLY A 171 -14.12 -11.15 17.99
C GLY A 171 -15.52 -10.58 17.74
N THR A 172 -16.39 -10.62 18.75
CA THR A 172 -17.81 -10.25 18.56
C THR A 172 -18.25 -9.07 19.40
N LYS A 173 -17.69 -8.87 20.59
CA LYS A 173 -18.10 -7.80 21.50
C LYS A 173 -17.00 -7.46 22.49
N LEU A 174 -16.71 -6.16 22.66
CA LEU A 174 -15.87 -5.68 23.75
C LEU A 174 -16.66 -5.60 25.05
N LEU A 175 -16.01 -5.88 26.18
CA LEU A 175 -16.57 -5.82 27.51
C LEU A 175 -16.02 -4.59 28.23
N LYS A 176 -16.91 -3.86 28.93
CA LYS A 176 -16.56 -2.70 29.76
C LYS A 176 -16.99 -2.96 31.19
N ASP A 177 -16.24 -2.42 32.15
CA ASP A 177 -16.65 -2.35 33.55
C ASP A 177 -17.54 -1.11 33.83
N GLY A 178 -17.89 -0.92 35.10
CA GLY A 178 -18.72 0.19 35.53
C GLY A 178 -18.10 1.59 35.32
N ASP A 179 -16.76 1.65 35.23
CA ASP A 179 -16.03 2.90 34.97
C ASP A 179 -15.76 3.15 33.48
N GLY A 180 -16.31 2.30 32.62
CA GLY A 180 -16.16 2.40 31.18
C GLY A 180 -14.85 1.87 30.60
N ARG A 181 -13.98 1.28 31.42
CA ARG A 181 -12.75 0.64 30.97
C ARG A 181 -13.05 -0.64 30.20
N VAL A 182 -12.33 -0.88 29.11
CA VAL A 182 -12.38 -2.17 28.40
C VAL A 182 -11.61 -3.21 29.19
N THR A 183 -12.31 -4.30 29.54
CA THR A 183 -11.84 -5.38 30.43
C THR A 183 -11.84 -6.75 29.78
N GLY A 184 -12.20 -6.85 28.50
CA GLY A 184 -12.18 -8.11 27.78
C GLY A 184 -12.91 -8.06 26.46
N VAL A 185 -13.03 -9.24 25.87
CA VAL A 185 -13.72 -9.48 24.60
C VAL A 185 -14.48 -10.79 24.65
N ILE A 186 -15.66 -10.83 24.02
CA ILE A 186 -16.35 -12.08 23.71
C ILE A 186 -15.93 -12.50 22.32
N ILE A 187 -15.53 -13.76 22.20
CA ILE A 187 -15.19 -14.39 20.92
C ILE A 187 -16.18 -15.51 20.61
N ARG A 188 -16.43 -15.77 19.32
CA ARG A 188 -17.18 -16.91 18.82
C ARG A 188 -16.20 -17.91 18.21
N ASP A 189 -16.15 -19.10 18.74
CA ASP A 189 -15.34 -20.22 18.22
C ASP A 189 -16.15 -20.97 17.17
N ALA A 190 -15.87 -20.68 15.90
CA ALA A 190 -16.60 -21.27 14.76
C ALA A 190 -16.27 -22.74 14.55
N GLN A 191 -15.09 -23.19 14.98
CA GLN A 191 -14.65 -24.58 14.80
C GLN A 191 -15.21 -25.53 15.86
N ASN A 192 -15.64 -25.00 17.01
CA ASN A 192 -16.18 -25.81 18.12
C ASN A 192 -17.66 -25.51 18.38
N GLY A 193 -18.47 -25.55 17.34
CA GLY A 193 -19.92 -25.44 17.45
C GLY A 193 -20.43 -24.05 17.75
N ASN A 194 -19.73 -23.03 17.31
CA ASN A 194 -20.08 -21.60 17.50
C ASN A 194 -20.23 -21.18 18.98
N LYS A 195 -19.44 -21.76 19.86
CA LYS A 195 -19.45 -21.40 21.29
C LYS A 195 -18.91 -20.00 21.50
N TYR A 196 -19.58 -19.26 22.36
CA TYR A 196 -19.11 -17.97 22.82
C TYR A 196 -18.21 -18.14 24.04
N ILE A 197 -17.05 -17.53 24.00
CA ILE A 197 -16.03 -17.59 25.05
C ILE A 197 -15.73 -16.13 25.48
N GLN A 198 -15.77 -15.88 26.76
CA GLN A 198 -15.34 -14.62 27.34
C GLN A 198 -13.85 -14.69 27.66
N LEU A 199 -13.07 -13.77 27.09
CA LEU A 199 -11.67 -13.55 27.42
C LEU A 199 -11.57 -12.26 28.27
N ASN A 200 -11.14 -12.39 29.51
CA ASN A 200 -10.92 -11.24 30.39
C ASN A 200 -9.50 -10.72 30.19
N ALA A 201 -9.37 -9.40 30.06
CA ALA A 201 -8.12 -8.71 29.81
C ALA A 201 -7.81 -7.74 30.97
N ALA A 202 -6.86 -8.10 31.81
CA ALA A 202 -6.46 -7.26 32.95
C ALA A 202 -5.71 -5.99 32.51
N LYS A 203 -4.96 -6.05 31.41
CA LYS A 203 -4.19 -4.92 30.87
C LYS A 203 -5.01 -4.13 29.86
N GLY A 204 -5.62 -4.80 28.91
CA GLY A 204 -6.41 -4.18 27.87
C GLY A 204 -6.66 -5.11 26.68
N VAL A 205 -7.39 -4.62 25.70
CA VAL A 205 -7.65 -5.27 24.42
C VAL A 205 -7.03 -4.40 23.33
N ILE A 206 -6.28 -5.04 22.42
CA ILE A 206 -5.68 -4.39 21.25
C ILE A 206 -6.47 -4.84 20.01
N LEU A 207 -7.12 -3.90 19.33
CA LEU A 207 -7.75 -4.17 18.04
C LEU A 207 -6.69 -4.04 16.93
N ALA A 208 -6.47 -5.13 16.22
CA ALA A 208 -5.55 -5.23 15.08
C ALA A 208 -6.24 -5.95 13.90
N THR A 209 -7.50 -5.60 13.68
CA THR A 209 -8.50 -6.36 12.93
C THR A 209 -8.56 -6.03 11.44
N GLY A 210 -7.56 -5.33 10.91
CA GLY A 210 -7.55 -4.94 9.49
C GLY A 210 -8.50 -3.76 9.19
N ASP A 211 -8.88 -3.63 7.93
CA ASP A 211 -9.78 -2.58 7.45
C ASP A 211 -11.22 -3.11 7.23
N ASN A 212 -12.00 -2.41 6.45
CA ASN A 212 -13.41 -2.72 6.17
C ASN A 212 -13.70 -2.88 4.67
N SER A 213 -12.68 -3.03 3.85
CA SER A 213 -12.79 -3.06 2.38
C SER A 213 -13.61 -4.24 1.84
N GLY A 214 -13.78 -5.30 2.61
CA GLY A 214 -14.59 -6.46 2.27
C GLY A 214 -16.04 -6.40 2.77
N ASP A 215 -16.45 -5.34 3.48
CA ASP A 215 -17.83 -5.18 3.95
C ASP A 215 -18.61 -4.15 3.13
N GLU A 216 -19.53 -4.62 2.30
CA GLU A 216 -20.32 -3.77 1.40
C GLU A 216 -21.12 -2.69 2.14
N LYS A 217 -21.65 -2.98 3.33
CA LYS A 217 -22.48 -2.01 4.07
C LYS A 217 -21.63 -0.86 4.60
N ILE A 218 -20.44 -1.17 5.12
CA ILE A 218 -19.51 -0.16 5.60
C ILE A 218 -18.98 0.64 4.39
N MET A 219 -18.59 -0.06 3.31
CA MET A 219 -18.09 0.60 2.10
C MET A 219 -19.15 1.48 1.45
N LYS A 220 -20.41 1.06 1.42
CA LYS A 220 -21.52 1.89 0.92
C LYS A 220 -21.71 3.18 1.73
N HIS A 221 -21.30 3.19 2.99
CA HIS A 221 -21.35 4.39 3.82
C HIS A 221 -20.16 5.33 3.59
N PHE A 222 -18.93 4.79 3.49
CA PHE A 222 -17.72 5.61 3.42
C PHE A 222 -17.22 5.87 1.98
N ALA A 223 -17.45 4.94 1.08
CA ALA A 223 -17.01 5.00 -0.32
C ALA A 223 -18.04 4.31 -1.24
N PRO A 224 -19.25 4.89 -1.39
CA PRO A 224 -20.33 4.28 -2.16
C PRO A 224 -19.96 4.03 -3.62
N GLU A 225 -19.10 4.87 -4.20
CA GLU A 225 -18.59 4.71 -5.57
C GLU A 225 -17.86 3.39 -5.80
N VAL A 226 -17.17 2.86 -4.80
CA VAL A 226 -16.47 1.58 -4.88
C VAL A 226 -17.46 0.42 -5.03
N VAL A 227 -18.57 0.50 -4.32
CA VAL A 227 -19.66 -0.50 -4.41
C VAL A 227 -20.38 -0.38 -5.76
N GLU A 228 -20.72 0.83 -6.18
CA GLU A 228 -21.40 1.10 -7.45
C GLU A 228 -20.56 0.66 -8.65
N LYS A 229 -19.25 0.89 -8.62
CA LYS A 229 -18.31 0.47 -9.67
C LYS A 229 -17.93 -1.01 -9.60
N GLN A 230 -18.37 -1.74 -8.57
CA GLN A 230 -18.04 -3.15 -8.34
C GLN A 230 -16.52 -3.42 -8.24
N ILE A 231 -15.78 -2.50 -7.66
CA ILE A 231 -14.33 -2.60 -7.47
C ILE A 231 -13.92 -2.91 -6.02
N MET A 232 -14.83 -3.36 -5.20
CA MET A 232 -14.56 -3.76 -3.83
C MET A 232 -13.45 -4.82 -3.75
N ASN A 233 -12.70 -4.79 -2.66
CA ASN A 233 -11.71 -5.82 -2.36
C ASN A 233 -12.41 -7.12 -1.90
N MET A 234 -12.95 -7.86 -2.84
CA MET A 234 -13.64 -9.14 -2.60
C MET A 234 -12.69 -10.31 -2.36
N GLY A 235 -11.48 -10.06 -1.93
CA GLY A 235 -10.43 -11.08 -1.93
C GLY A 235 -9.95 -11.43 -3.35
N ALA A 236 -10.43 -10.69 -4.36
CA ALA A 236 -10.09 -10.90 -5.77
C ALA A 236 -8.60 -10.76 -6.05
N MET A 237 -7.90 -10.00 -5.24
CA MET A 237 -6.44 -9.88 -5.33
C MET A 237 -5.70 -11.16 -4.91
N GLY A 238 -6.40 -12.15 -4.32
CA GLY A 238 -5.78 -13.38 -3.83
C GLY A 238 -4.66 -13.16 -2.78
N MET A 239 -4.49 -11.91 -2.37
CA MET A 239 -3.48 -11.48 -1.39
C MET A 239 -4.03 -11.50 0.03
N LEU A 240 -5.34 -11.36 0.19
CA LEU A 240 -6.01 -11.44 1.46
C LEU A 240 -6.55 -12.84 1.68
N GLY A 241 -6.39 -13.35 2.88
CA GLY A 241 -6.97 -14.61 3.26
C GLY A 241 -8.49 -14.52 3.37
N VAL A 242 -9.10 -15.68 3.56
CA VAL A 242 -10.49 -15.80 3.97
C VAL A 242 -10.53 -16.30 5.40
N ASP A 243 -11.63 -15.99 6.10
CA ASP A 243 -11.90 -16.60 7.40
C ASP A 243 -12.29 -18.09 7.26
N VAL A 244 -12.48 -18.78 8.37
CA VAL A 244 -12.85 -20.20 8.35
C VAL A 244 -14.25 -20.48 7.81
N GLU A 245 -15.05 -19.46 7.57
CA GLU A 245 -16.38 -19.53 6.94
C GLU A 245 -16.34 -19.16 5.45
N GLY A 246 -15.15 -18.84 4.90
CA GLY A 246 -14.94 -18.51 3.49
C GLY A 246 -15.23 -17.06 3.11
N ASN A 247 -15.40 -16.17 4.10
CA ASN A 247 -15.65 -14.76 3.86
C ASN A 247 -14.34 -13.96 3.87
N SER A 248 -14.37 -12.72 3.34
CA SER A 248 -13.26 -11.79 3.45
C SER A 248 -12.84 -11.58 4.91
N VAL A 249 -11.54 -11.43 5.15
CA VAL A 249 -11.03 -11.09 6.49
C VAL A 249 -11.16 -9.60 6.80
N GLU A 250 -11.29 -8.74 5.81
CA GLU A 250 -11.35 -7.28 5.95
C GLU A 250 -12.80 -6.80 6.07
N THR A 251 -13.48 -7.18 7.15
CA THR A 251 -14.91 -6.91 7.37
C THR A 251 -15.22 -5.84 8.40
N GLY A 252 -14.18 -5.10 8.88
CA GLY A 252 -14.40 -3.99 9.82
C GLY A 252 -14.88 -4.42 11.21
N ASP A 253 -14.56 -5.63 11.66
CA ASP A 253 -15.05 -6.15 12.95
C ASP A 253 -14.60 -5.28 14.13
N GLY A 254 -13.33 -4.88 14.14
CA GLY A 254 -12.82 -3.98 15.20
C GLY A 254 -13.39 -2.57 15.10
N LEU A 255 -13.63 -2.07 13.89
CA LEU A 255 -14.29 -0.78 13.69
C LEU A 255 -15.66 -0.78 14.34
N ARG A 256 -16.47 -1.83 14.08
CA ARG A 256 -17.80 -1.99 14.68
C ARG A 256 -17.73 -2.17 16.18
N MET A 257 -16.87 -3.06 16.68
CA MET A 257 -16.75 -3.29 18.13
C MET A 257 -16.34 -2.03 18.88
N GLY A 258 -15.45 -1.23 18.31
CA GLY A 258 -15.05 0.07 18.87
C GLY A 258 -16.22 1.06 18.86
N ALA A 259 -16.89 1.23 17.73
CA ALA A 259 -18.04 2.14 17.59
C ALA A 259 -19.18 1.78 18.55
N TRP A 260 -19.48 0.49 18.74
CA TRP A 260 -20.54 0.04 19.65
C TRP A 260 -20.29 0.38 21.14
N ILE A 261 -19.04 0.61 21.51
CA ILE A 261 -18.70 1.06 22.87
C ILE A 261 -18.43 2.55 22.97
N GLY A 262 -18.69 3.29 21.88
CA GLY A 262 -18.56 4.74 21.82
C GLY A 262 -17.19 5.26 21.38
N ALA A 263 -16.36 4.43 20.75
CA ALA A 263 -15.13 4.91 20.15
C ALA A 263 -15.41 5.73 18.89
N LYS A 264 -14.74 6.87 18.76
CA LYS A 264 -14.88 7.75 17.59
C LYS A 264 -14.34 7.05 16.35
N VAL A 265 -15.20 6.94 15.34
CA VAL A 265 -14.83 6.53 13.99
C VAL A 265 -14.33 7.75 13.23
N GLN A 266 -13.23 7.61 12.51
CA GLN A 266 -12.68 8.68 11.68
C GLN A 266 -13.66 9.05 10.56
N ASP A 267 -13.87 10.34 10.32
CA ASP A 267 -14.86 10.82 9.35
C ASP A 267 -14.48 10.55 7.89
N PHE A 268 -13.19 10.65 7.56
CA PHE A 268 -12.71 10.56 6.18
C PHE A 268 -12.03 9.21 5.92
N HIS A 269 -12.79 8.29 5.36
CA HIS A 269 -12.26 7.05 4.78
C HIS A 269 -12.02 7.26 3.29
N ALA A 270 -10.92 6.73 2.78
CA ALA A 270 -10.60 6.81 1.37
C ALA A 270 -10.33 5.41 0.83
N PRO A 271 -10.93 5.04 -0.30
CA PRO A 271 -10.54 3.82 -1.01
C PRO A 271 -9.20 4.05 -1.70
N MET A 272 -8.31 3.10 -1.55
CA MET A 272 -7.10 3.03 -2.34
C MET A 272 -7.31 2.00 -3.44
N THR A 273 -7.38 2.45 -4.66
CA THR A 273 -7.46 1.57 -5.82
C THR A 273 -6.09 0.99 -6.16
N HIS A 274 -6.09 -0.17 -6.77
CA HIS A 274 -4.88 -0.87 -7.12
C HIS A 274 -4.67 -0.82 -8.63
N HIS A 275 -3.66 -0.08 -9.05
CA HIS A 275 -3.31 0.13 -10.45
C HIS A 275 -2.20 -0.78 -10.97
N MET A 276 -2.02 -1.95 -10.36
CA MET A 276 -1.00 -2.94 -10.76
C MET A 276 -1.48 -3.92 -11.84
N GLY A 277 -2.48 -3.60 -12.58
CA GLY A 277 -3.09 -4.59 -13.46
C GLY A 277 -2.46 -4.72 -14.83
N SER A 278 -1.84 -3.68 -15.35
CA SER A 278 -1.47 -3.63 -16.76
C SER A 278 -0.49 -2.53 -17.10
N GLY A 279 0.03 -2.56 -18.31
CA GLY A 279 0.88 -1.54 -18.89
C GLY A 279 2.24 -1.36 -18.22
N MET A 280 2.80 -0.20 -18.43
CA MET A 280 4.10 0.20 -17.87
C MET A 280 4.01 0.68 -16.42
N GLY A 281 2.83 0.64 -15.81
CA GLY A 281 2.59 1.23 -14.50
C GLY A 281 2.61 2.76 -14.54
N VAL A 282 2.86 3.40 -13.40
CA VAL A 282 2.97 4.86 -13.33
C VAL A 282 4.21 5.32 -14.09
N THR A 283 4.02 6.12 -15.12
CA THR A 283 5.07 6.61 -16.02
C THR A 283 4.73 8.02 -16.48
N PRO A 284 5.67 8.76 -17.06
CA PRO A 284 5.40 10.09 -17.63
C PRO A 284 4.76 10.02 -19.02
N PHE A 285 4.36 8.85 -19.50
CA PHE A 285 3.86 8.65 -20.87
C PHE A 285 2.50 9.27 -21.08
N LEU A 286 2.24 9.67 -22.33
CA LEU A 286 0.95 10.19 -22.75
C LEU A 286 -0.17 9.18 -22.46
N GLN A 287 -1.27 9.66 -21.88
CA GLN A 287 -2.48 8.88 -21.63
C GLN A 287 -3.61 9.35 -22.54
N ILE A 288 -4.20 8.44 -23.28
CA ILE A 288 -5.38 8.69 -24.10
C ILE A 288 -6.53 7.77 -23.69
N ASN A 289 -7.76 8.30 -23.72
CA ASN A 289 -8.96 7.56 -23.33
C ASN A 289 -9.56 6.76 -24.49
N LYS A 290 -10.69 6.11 -24.26
CA LYS A 290 -11.39 5.29 -25.27
C LYS A 290 -11.85 6.07 -26.51
N ARG A 291 -11.91 7.40 -26.44
CA ARG A 291 -12.27 8.26 -27.58
C ARG A 291 -11.06 8.83 -28.31
N GLY A 292 -9.85 8.54 -27.83
CA GLY A 292 -8.62 9.10 -28.35
C GLY A 292 -8.19 10.44 -27.73
N ASP A 293 -8.96 10.99 -26.77
CA ASP A 293 -8.61 12.26 -26.15
C ASP A 293 -7.51 12.07 -25.09
N ARG A 294 -6.53 12.97 -25.05
CA ARG A 294 -5.72 13.22 -23.85
C ARG A 294 -6.63 13.87 -22.80
N PHE A 295 -6.53 13.47 -21.54
CA PHE A 295 -7.50 13.86 -20.52
C PHE A 295 -6.88 14.30 -19.17
N MET A 296 -5.55 14.32 -19.04
CA MET A 296 -4.91 14.58 -17.76
C MET A 296 -3.47 15.06 -17.88
N ASN A 297 -2.94 15.58 -16.78
CA ASN A 297 -1.51 15.70 -16.54
C ASN A 297 -0.98 14.33 -16.07
N GLU A 298 -0.13 13.69 -16.84
CA GLU A 298 0.41 12.37 -16.51
C GLU A 298 1.53 12.41 -15.46
N CYS A 299 1.94 13.60 -15.01
CA CYS A 299 2.94 13.79 -13.97
C CYS A 299 2.29 14.02 -12.59
N ILE A 300 1.35 13.15 -12.22
CA ILE A 300 0.71 13.15 -10.89
C ILE A 300 0.95 11.81 -10.21
N PRO A 301 0.87 11.74 -8.87
CA PRO A 301 1.06 10.49 -8.14
C PRO A 301 0.08 9.40 -8.58
N GLY A 302 0.52 8.14 -8.46
CA GLY A 302 -0.21 6.99 -8.99
C GLY A 302 -1.65 6.88 -8.52
N GLN A 303 -1.95 7.17 -7.24
CA GLN A 303 -3.33 7.14 -6.76
C GLN A 303 -4.20 8.24 -7.40
N GLN A 304 -3.67 9.43 -7.56
CA GLN A 304 -4.36 10.54 -8.19
C GLN A 304 -4.54 10.32 -9.70
N LEU A 305 -3.54 9.70 -10.34
CA LEU A 305 -3.62 9.27 -11.73
C LEU A 305 -4.75 8.23 -11.91
N GLU A 306 -4.86 7.27 -11.00
CA GLU A 306 -5.93 6.28 -10.98
C GLU A 306 -7.32 6.95 -10.87
N ASN A 307 -7.46 7.97 -10.03
CA ASN A 307 -8.70 8.74 -9.91
C ASN A 307 -9.09 9.39 -11.24
N GLN A 308 -8.13 9.89 -12.04
CA GLN A 308 -8.41 10.45 -13.37
C GLN A 308 -8.87 9.37 -14.36
N ILE A 309 -8.29 8.17 -14.28
CA ILE A 309 -8.69 7.04 -15.13
C ILE A 309 -10.11 6.57 -14.77
N GLU A 310 -10.46 6.55 -13.49
CA GLU A 310 -11.81 6.20 -13.03
C GLU A 310 -12.91 7.11 -13.57
N LEU A 311 -12.59 8.35 -13.91
CA LEU A 311 -13.51 9.29 -14.54
C LEU A 311 -13.73 8.99 -16.03
N GLN A 312 -12.88 8.18 -16.65
CA GLN A 312 -13.00 7.86 -18.06
C GLN A 312 -14.04 6.77 -18.32
N LYS A 313 -14.61 6.77 -19.53
CA LYS A 313 -15.52 5.72 -19.96
C LYS A 313 -14.82 4.36 -19.88
N ASN A 314 -15.45 3.40 -19.25
CA ASN A 314 -14.94 2.05 -18.95
C ASN A 314 -13.74 2.04 -17.99
N ARG A 315 -13.33 3.18 -17.42
CA ARG A 315 -12.19 3.28 -16.51
C ARG A 315 -10.89 2.72 -17.12
N GLU A 316 -10.66 3.07 -18.38
CA GLU A 316 -9.54 2.58 -19.17
C GLU A 316 -8.84 3.73 -19.88
N SER A 317 -7.54 3.58 -20.06
CA SER A 317 -6.71 4.45 -20.88
C SER A 317 -5.66 3.64 -21.63
N TRP A 318 -5.01 4.28 -22.58
CA TRP A 318 -3.84 3.76 -23.27
C TRP A 318 -2.64 4.63 -22.94
N GLN A 319 -1.57 4.01 -22.46
CA GLN A 319 -0.25 4.64 -22.34
C GLN A 319 0.44 4.56 -23.71
N ILE A 320 0.78 5.72 -24.27
CA ILE A 320 1.44 5.82 -25.58
C ILE A 320 2.87 6.30 -25.39
N PHE A 321 3.82 5.59 -25.95
CA PHE A 321 5.24 5.91 -25.86
C PHE A 321 6.01 5.40 -27.08
N ASP A 322 7.24 5.85 -27.25
CA ASP A 322 8.09 5.47 -28.37
C ASP A 322 9.32 4.66 -27.91
N SER A 323 10.23 4.35 -28.81
CA SER A 323 11.42 3.52 -28.54
C SER A 323 12.37 4.12 -27.48
N ASN A 324 12.29 5.41 -27.20
CA ASN A 324 13.12 6.09 -26.20
C ASN A 324 12.54 5.97 -24.76
N TRP A 325 11.52 5.17 -24.56
CA TRP A 325 10.90 4.98 -23.25
C TRP A 325 11.86 4.62 -22.11
N PRO A 326 12.96 3.86 -22.29
CA PRO A 326 13.88 3.57 -21.19
C PRO A 326 14.51 4.83 -20.60
N GLU A 327 14.83 5.82 -21.43
CA GLU A 327 15.42 7.09 -21.01
C GLU A 327 14.39 8.02 -20.35
N GLN A 328 13.10 7.78 -20.59
CA GLN A 328 12.00 8.57 -20.04
C GLN A 328 11.53 8.06 -18.66
N LEU A 329 11.76 6.80 -18.33
CA LEU A 329 11.34 6.19 -17.06
C LEU A 329 11.88 6.90 -15.81
N PRO A 330 13.10 7.45 -15.77
CA PRO A 330 13.59 8.20 -14.62
C PRO A 330 12.71 9.38 -14.21
N TYR A 331 11.91 9.90 -15.14
CA TYR A 331 11.03 11.06 -14.93
C TYR A 331 9.61 10.68 -14.45
N MET A 332 9.40 9.44 -14.05
CA MET A 332 8.09 9.01 -13.56
C MET A 332 7.69 9.74 -12.27
N PRO A 333 6.38 9.97 -12.06
CA PRO A 333 5.87 10.51 -10.81
C PRO A 333 5.95 9.46 -9.68
N ALA A 334 5.69 9.91 -8.46
CA ALA A 334 5.59 9.03 -7.30
C ALA A 334 4.53 7.97 -7.51
N ALA A 335 4.80 6.73 -7.09
CA ALA A 335 3.92 5.62 -7.33
C ALA A 335 3.91 4.61 -6.19
N HIS A 336 2.76 3.97 -6.01
CA HIS A 336 2.59 2.79 -5.19
C HIS A 336 2.38 1.55 -6.07
N GLY A 337 2.76 0.40 -5.56
CA GLY A 337 2.34 -0.84 -6.19
C GLY A 337 3.08 -1.21 -7.47
N GLY A 338 4.36 -1.35 -7.44
CA GLY A 338 5.10 -2.08 -8.47
C GLY A 338 5.44 -1.32 -9.73
N ALA A 339 5.12 -0.07 -9.77
CA ALA A 339 5.27 0.68 -10.99
C ALA A 339 6.65 1.27 -11.21
N CYS A 340 7.62 1.06 -10.36
CA CYS A 340 8.50 2.16 -10.16
C CYS A 340 9.94 1.92 -10.50
N TYR A 341 10.31 0.88 -11.20
CA TYR A 341 11.71 0.73 -11.56
C TYR A 341 11.91 -0.02 -12.86
N TYR A 342 12.92 0.44 -13.50
CA TYR A 342 13.46 -0.13 -14.68
C TYR A 342 14.39 -1.27 -14.32
N GLU A 343 14.19 -2.42 -14.92
CA GLU A 343 15.08 -3.57 -14.85
C GLU A 343 15.60 -3.88 -16.24
N ASP A 344 16.89 -3.74 -16.38
CA ASP A 344 17.59 -3.95 -17.65
C ASP A 344 17.92 -5.44 -17.84
N TYR A 345 16.87 -6.25 -17.92
CA TYR A 345 17.03 -7.67 -18.23
C TYR A 345 16.86 -7.90 -19.74
N ALA A 346 17.87 -8.46 -20.36
CA ALA A 346 17.80 -8.87 -21.75
C ALA A 346 16.97 -10.15 -21.94
N SER A 347 16.89 -11.00 -20.89
CA SER A 347 16.12 -12.25 -20.89
C SER A 347 15.62 -12.62 -19.50
N GLU A 348 14.69 -13.58 -19.41
CA GLU A 348 14.25 -14.18 -18.14
C GLU A 348 15.38 -14.78 -17.31
N ASP A 349 16.46 -15.25 -17.98
CA ASP A 349 17.58 -15.90 -17.32
C ASP A 349 18.57 -14.92 -16.69
N GLU A 350 18.52 -13.65 -17.04
CA GLU A 350 19.41 -12.62 -16.51
C GLU A 350 18.87 -11.96 -15.24
N GLY A 351 17.56 -12.07 -14.99
CA GLY A 351 16.94 -11.60 -13.77
C GLY A 351 16.80 -12.69 -12.71
N PRO A 352 16.62 -12.34 -11.44
CA PRO A 352 16.19 -13.31 -10.45
C PRO A 352 14.89 -13.94 -10.96
N LYS A 353 14.90 -15.25 -11.24
CA LYS A 353 13.72 -16.03 -11.69
C LYS A 353 12.49 -15.83 -10.80
N ASN A 354 12.68 -15.19 -9.71
CA ASN A 354 11.77 -14.97 -8.60
C ASN A 354 11.33 -13.51 -8.46
N ASN A 355 11.76 -12.63 -9.36
CA ASN A 355 11.30 -11.25 -9.38
C ASN A 355 9.92 -11.15 -10.06
N THR A 356 9.02 -12.07 -9.70
CA THR A 356 7.65 -12.16 -10.22
C THR A 356 6.77 -11.01 -9.79
N THR A 357 7.28 -10.09 -8.96
CA THR A 357 6.55 -8.92 -8.48
C THR A 357 6.28 -7.90 -9.59
N TYR A 358 6.99 -8.01 -10.71
CA TYR A 358 6.87 -7.02 -11.79
C TYR A 358 6.03 -7.55 -12.92
N ARG A 359 4.75 -7.30 -12.78
CA ARG A 359 3.76 -7.49 -13.83
C ARG A 359 3.80 -6.37 -14.88
N ASN A 360 4.64 -5.36 -14.67
CA ASN A 360 4.78 -4.22 -15.53
C ASN A 360 5.94 -4.43 -16.49
N TYR A 361 5.81 -4.02 -17.73
CA TYR A 361 6.76 -4.26 -18.83
C TYR A 361 7.98 -3.34 -18.72
N LYS A 362 8.73 -3.46 -17.62
CA LYS A 362 9.80 -2.52 -17.22
C LYS A 362 11.16 -2.80 -17.85
N SER A 363 11.30 -3.87 -18.60
CA SER A 363 12.48 -4.13 -19.40
C SER A 363 12.12 -4.27 -20.87
N PRO A 364 13.07 -4.05 -21.80
CA PRO A 364 12.86 -4.32 -23.21
C PRO A 364 12.36 -5.73 -23.47
N TYR A 365 12.92 -6.71 -22.77
CA TYR A 365 12.49 -8.11 -22.85
C TYR A 365 11.01 -8.30 -22.44
N GLN A 366 10.59 -7.73 -21.30
CA GLN A 366 9.22 -7.86 -20.80
C GLN A 366 8.22 -7.15 -21.72
N LEU A 367 8.59 -6.00 -22.28
CA LEU A 367 7.75 -5.27 -23.22
C LEU A 367 7.56 -6.07 -24.52
N GLU A 368 8.63 -6.61 -25.10
CA GLU A 368 8.54 -7.43 -26.33
C GLU A 368 7.76 -8.74 -26.08
N ALA A 369 7.92 -9.36 -24.92
CA ALA A 369 7.09 -10.51 -24.54
C ALA A 369 5.61 -10.14 -24.43
N ALA A 370 5.31 -8.96 -23.87
CA ALA A 370 3.94 -8.46 -23.81
C ALA A 370 3.35 -8.15 -25.20
N VAL A 371 4.17 -7.68 -26.12
CA VAL A 371 3.73 -7.50 -27.53
C VAL A 371 3.45 -8.85 -28.17
N ALA A 372 4.31 -9.84 -27.96
CA ALA A 372 4.15 -11.18 -28.53
C ALA A 372 2.89 -11.90 -28.04
N ASP A 373 2.47 -11.68 -26.81
CA ASP A 373 1.25 -12.27 -26.23
C ASP A 373 0.01 -11.38 -26.29
N GLY A 374 0.11 -10.22 -26.95
CA GLY A 374 -1.02 -9.31 -27.22
C GLY A 374 -1.43 -8.42 -26.05
N ARG A 375 -0.65 -8.34 -24.96
CA ARG A 375 -0.89 -7.42 -23.83
C ARG A 375 -0.40 -6.00 -24.10
N ALA A 376 0.50 -5.83 -25.05
CA ALA A 376 0.96 -4.54 -25.56
C ALA A 376 0.86 -4.50 -27.08
N VAL A 377 0.78 -3.31 -27.63
CA VAL A 377 0.72 -3.08 -29.08
C VAL A 377 2.01 -2.40 -29.53
N LYS A 378 2.53 -2.82 -30.67
CA LYS A 378 3.72 -2.23 -31.32
C LYS A 378 3.42 -1.91 -32.77
N ALA A 379 3.90 -0.78 -33.26
CA ALA A 379 3.76 -0.36 -34.66
C ALA A 379 4.93 0.54 -35.09
N ASP A 380 5.17 0.59 -36.38
CA ASP A 380 6.24 1.43 -36.96
C ASP A 380 5.75 2.86 -37.25
N THR A 381 4.43 3.08 -37.30
CA THR A 381 3.83 4.40 -37.44
C THR A 381 2.74 4.65 -36.39
N LEU A 382 2.46 5.91 -36.11
CA LEU A 382 1.39 6.29 -35.19
C LEU A 382 0.01 5.92 -35.74
N GLU A 383 -0.18 6.02 -37.07
CA GLU A 383 -1.41 5.62 -37.76
C GLU A 383 -1.68 4.13 -37.57
N GLU A 384 -0.67 3.28 -37.75
CA GLU A 384 -0.81 1.84 -37.49
C GLU A 384 -1.09 1.55 -36.01
N LEU A 385 -0.45 2.28 -35.09
CA LEU A 385 -0.67 2.11 -33.67
C LEU A 385 -2.11 2.40 -33.31
N VAL A 386 -2.64 3.56 -33.69
CA VAL A 386 -4.02 3.95 -33.36
C VAL A 386 -5.06 3.05 -34.05
N ALA A 387 -4.77 2.57 -35.27
CA ALA A 387 -5.63 1.58 -35.94
C ALA A 387 -5.69 0.25 -35.18
N LYS A 388 -4.60 -0.19 -34.55
CA LYS A 388 -4.56 -1.40 -33.74
C LYS A 388 -5.30 -1.24 -32.40
N ILE A 389 -5.23 -0.07 -31.76
CA ILE A 389 -5.90 0.15 -30.46
C ILE A 389 -7.37 0.56 -30.57
N TYR A 390 -7.80 1.08 -31.75
CA TYR A 390 -9.20 1.43 -32.07
C TYR A 390 -9.63 0.81 -33.39
N PRO A 391 -9.64 -0.53 -33.55
CA PRO A 391 -9.79 -1.18 -34.85
C PRO A 391 -11.10 -0.85 -35.56
N ASP A 392 -12.16 -0.61 -34.83
CA ASP A 392 -13.52 -0.39 -35.37
C ASP A 392 -14.03 1.05 -35.17
N ASP A 393 -13.17 1.98 -34.73
CA ASP A 393 -13.56 3.36 -34.44
C ASP A 393 -12.61 4.37 -35.10
N THR A 394 -12.93 4.69 -36.37
CA THR A 394 -12.14 5.66 -37.15
C THR A 394 -12.17 7.07 -36.56
N ALA A 395 -13.22 7.43 -35.81
CA ALA A 395 -13.32 8.73 -35.17
C ALA A 395 -12.35 8.78 -33.98
N ALA A 396 -12.28 7.72 -33.18
CA ALA A 396 -11.30 7.62 -32.08
C ALA A 396 -9.85 7.58 -32.61
N GLN A 397 -9.60 6.89 -33.74
CA GLN A 397 -8.29 6.91 -34.40
C GLN A 397 -7.86 8.33 -34.76
N GLN A 398 -8.75 9.09 -35.43
CA GLN A 398 -8.44 10.47 -35.79
C GLN A 398 -8.22 11.35 -34.58
N THR A 399 -9.05 11.24 -33.54
CA THR A 399 -8.92 12.00 -32.30
C THR A 399 -7.60 11.67 -31.59
N ALA A 400 -7.19 10.40 -31.56
CA ALA A 400 -5.92 9.97 -30.98
C ALA A 400 -4.71 10.56 -31.72
N LEU A 401 -4.74 10.56 -33.07
CA LEU A 401 -3.68 11.20 -33.86
C LEU A 401 -3.61 12.71 -33.62
N ASP A 402 -4.74 13.38 -33.48
CA ASP A 402 -4.79 14.81 -33.18
C ASP A 402 -4.28 15.10 -31.77
N SER A 403 -4.64 14.27 -30.79
CA SER A 403 -4.12 14.33 -29.41
C SER A 403 -2.60 14.13 -29.35
N ILE A 404 -2.06 13.14 -30.05
CA ILE A 404 -0.62 12.87 -30.13
C ILE A 404 0.10 14.03 -30.81
N ARG A 405 -0.43 14.54 -31.91
CA ARG A 405 0.14 15.70 -32.61
C ARG A 405 0.20 16.93 -31.68
N ARG A 406 -0.91 17.24 -31.01
CA ARG A 406 -1.00 18.34 -30.06
C ARG A 406 -0.02 18.16 -28.91
N TYR A 407 0.09 16.95 -28.35
CA TYR A 407 1.07 16.65 -27.30
C TYR A 407 2.52 16.88 -27.77
N ASN A 408 2.85 16.44 -28.98
CA ASN A 408 4.18 16.64 -29.57
C ASN A 408 4.50 18.12 -29.78
N GLU A 409 3.51 18.94 -30.20
CA GLU A 409 3.66 20.39 -30.33
C GLU A 409 3.96 21.05 -28.97
N LEU A 410 3.22 20.68 -27.92
CA LEU A 410 3.42 21.20 -26.57
C LEU A 410 4.78 20.76 -25.99
N ALA A 411 5.17 19.51 -26.19
CA ALA A 411 6.48 19.00 -25.76
C ALA A 411 7.64 19.79 -26.42
N LYS A 412 7.54 20.08 -27.71
CA LYS A 412 8.53 20.88 -28.45
C LYS A 412 8.52 22.36 -28.03
N ALA A 413 7.36 22.88 -27.70
CA ALA A 413 7.23 24.26 -27.20
C ALA A 413 7.77 24.42 -25.78
N GLY A 414 7.93 23.32 -25.03
CA GLY A 414 8.38 23.34 -23.65
C GLY A 414 7.33 23.90 -22.67
N SER A 415 6.04 23.79 -23.04
CA SER A 415 4.92 24.23 -22.19
C SER A 415 3.70 23.37 -22.48
N ASP A 416 3.03 22.91 -21.44
CA ASP A 416 1.75 22.20 -21.55
C ASP A 416 0.60 23.13 -21.14
N ASP A 417 0.08 23.86 -22.10
CA ASP A 417 -1.02 24.80 -21.89
C ASP A 417 -2.38 24.08 -21.71
N ASP A 418 -2.44 22.76 -22.00
CA ASP A 418 -3.67 22.00 -21.92
C ASP A 418 -3.90 21.41 -20.51
N PHE A 419 -2.85 20.86 -19.87
CA PHE A 419 -2.97 20.16 -18.58
C PHE A 419 -1.89 20.54 -17.56
N GLY A 420 -0.95 21.40 -17.89
CA GLY A 420 0.08 21.90 -16.97
C GLY A 420 1.14 20.85 -16.60
N LYS A 421 1.40 19.87 -17.45
CA LYS A 421 2.48 18.90 -17.21
C LYS A 421 3.83 19.58 -17.30
N PRO A 422 4.76 19.36 -16.35
CA PRO A 422 6.09 19.96 -16.41
C PRO A 422 6.82 19.64 -17.70
N ALA A 423 7.39 20.65 -18.35
CA ALA A 423 8.11 20.51 -19.62
C ALA A 423 9.21 19.45 -19.57
N SER A 424 9.94 19.36 -18.45
CA SER A 424 11.00 18.36 -18.22
C SER A 424 10.49 16.90 -18.23
N ARG A 425 9.18 16.71 -18.22
CA ARG A 425 8.52 15.39 -18.21
C ARG A 425 7.63 15.16 -19.44
N MET A 426 7.74 16.02 -20.42
CA MET A 426 7.08 15.89 -21.71
C MET A 426 8.06 15.37 -22.77
N PHE A 427 7.71 14.27 -23.40
CA PHE A 427 8.55 13.62 -24.41
C PHE A 427 7.76 13.45 -25.70
N ALA A 428 8.18 14.15 -26.77
CA ALA A 428 7.54 14.02 -28.06
C ALA A 428 7.69 12.60 -28.61
N LEU A 429 6.61 12.06 -29.17
CA LEU A 429 6.56 10.73 -29.77
C LEU A 429 7.04 10.82 -31.22
N GLU A 430 8.34 10.60 -31.46
CA GLU A 430 8.99 10.80 -32.77
C GLU A 430 9.91 9.64 -33.19
N ASN A 431 10.15 8.67 -32.29
CA ASN A 431 11.15 7.63 -32.47
C ASN A 431 10.49 6.25 -32.59
N PRO A 432 10.22 5.75 -33.82
CA PRO A 432 9.66 4.42 -33.97
C PRO A 432 10.61 3.33 -33.46
N PRO A 433 10.12 2.14 -33.09
CA PRO A 433 8.72 1.79 -33.04
C PRO A 433 7.95 2.47 -31.89
N TYR A 434 6.65 2.62 -32.10
CA TYR A 434 5.71 3.14 -31.10
C TYR A 434 5.00 2.00 -30.40
N TYR A 435 4.64 2.24 -29.14
CA TYR A 435 3.99 1.26 -28.29
C TYR A 435 2.75 1.82 -27.64
N ALA A 436 1.80 0.94 -27.37
CA ALA A 436 0.64 1.23 -26.56
C ALA A 436 0.38 0.11 -25.56
N CYS A 437 0.19 0.46 -24.30
CA CYS A 437 -0.21 -0.47 -23.25
C CYS A 437 -1.53 -0.02 -22.64
N GLN A 438 -2.50 -0.93 -22.55
CA GLN A 438 -3.75 -0.62 -21.88
C GLN A 438 -3.53 -0.53 -20.38
N TRP A 439 -4.10 0.50 -19.79
CA TRP A 439 -4.14 0.69 -18.35
C TRP A 439 -5.58 0.92 -17.89
N GLY A 440 -5.99 0.17 -16.88
CA GLY A 440 -7.31 0.29 -16.29
C GLY A 440 -7.23 0.17 -14.78
N THR A 441 -8.25 0.71 -14.12
CA THR A 441 -8.44 0.50 -12.69
C THR A 441 -8.86 -0.95 -12.46
N THR A 442 -8.29 -1.59 -11.46
CA THR A 442 -8.62 -2.96 -11.10
C THR A 442 -9.58 -3.01 -9.92
N SER A 443 -9.17 -3.55 -8.81
CA SER A 443 -9.95 -3.59 -7.58
C SER A 443 -9.34 -2.66 -6.54
N MET A 444 -10.13 -2.28 -5.57
CA MET A 444 -9.64 -1.57 -4.40
C MET A 444 -8.67 -2.45 -3.61
N LEU A 445 -7.54 -1.89 -3.18
CA LEU A 445 -6.55 -2.59 -2.37
C LEU A 445 -6.90 -2.57 -0.89
N VAL A 446 -7.29 -1.41 -0.37
CA VAL A 446 -7.51 -1.14 1.05
C VAL A 446 -8.43 0.06 1.23
N CYS A 447 -9.19 0.08 2.31
CA CYS A 447 -9.87 1.28 2.77
C CYS A 447 -9.06 1.91 3.90
N VAL A 448 -8.60 3.13 3.73
CA VAL A 448 -7.88 3.87 4.77
C VAL A 448 -8.85 4.69 5.60
N GLY A 449 -8.70 4.61 6.92
CA GLY A 449 -9.61 5.17 7.91
C GLY A 449 -9.45 4.39 9.21
N GLY A 450 -10.50 4.28 10.00
CA GLY A 450 -10.51 3.46 11.21
C GLY A 450 -11.03 4.18 12.44
N LEU A 451 -10.71 3.68 13.62
CA LEU A 451 -10.97 4.34 14.89
C LEU A 451 -9.96 5.46 15.12
N GLU A 452 -10.41 6.65 15.45
CA GLU A 452 -9.49 7.75 15.75
C GLU A 452 -8.54 7.39 16.87
N SER A 453 -7.27 7.70 16.68
CA SER A 453 -6.21 7.34 17.60
C SER A 453 -5.17 8.44 17.79
N ASP A 454 -4.28 8.24 18.76
CA ASP A 454 -3.08 9.02 18.97
C ASP A 454 -1.80 8.20 18.67
N GLU A 455 -0.66 8.82 18.88
CA GLU A 455 0.68 8.22 18.72
C GLU A 455 1.04 7.17 19.79
N ASN A 456 0.14 6.93 20.75
CA ASN A 456 0.25 5.89 21.78
C ASN A 456 -0.73 4.74 21.53
N CYS A 457 -1.45 4.76 20.42
CA CYS A 457 -2.46 3.77 20.04
C CYS A 457 -3.75 3.80 20.88
N HIS A 458 -4.02 4.88 21.63
CA HIS A 458 -5.29 5.05 22.31
C HIS A 458 -6.41 5.34 21.32
N THR A 459 -7.64 4.98 21.70
CA THR A 459 -8.86 5.44 21.05
C THR A 459 -9.59 6.43 21.93
N PHE A 460 -10.41 7.27 21.32
CA PHE A 460 -11.15 8.32 21.98
C PHE A 460 -12.64 8.05 21.95
N THR A 461 -13.35 8.57 22.94
CA THR A 461 -14.81 8.64 22.88
C THR A 461 -15.24 9.59 21.76
N GLU A 462 -16.45 9.41 21.27
CA GLU A 462 -17.07 10.39 20.39
C GLU A 462 -17.12 11.75 21.07
N GLU A 463 -16.87 12.83 20.31
CA GLU A 463 -16.87 14.17 20.88
C GLU A 463 -18.20 14.48 21.55
N ASP A 464 -18.17 14.85 22.83
CA ASP A 464 -19.22 15.59 23.43
C ASP A 464 -19.07 17.06 22.97
N PRO A 465 -20.04 17.62 22.24
CA PRO A 465 -19.99 19.03 21.82
C PRO A 465 -19.85 20.01 22.98
N ALA A 466 -20.22 19.61 24.21
CA ALA A 466 -20.06 20.39 25.42
C ALA A 466 -18.68 20.27 26.07
N SER A 467 -17.84 19.33 25.64
CA SER A 467 -16.50 19.11 26.16
C SER A 467 -15.46 19.14 25.05
N PRO A 468 -14.52 20.10 25.05
CA PRO A 468 -13.44 20.12 24.05
C PRO A 468 -12.36 19.04 24.29
N LYS A 469 -12.43 18.28 25.37
CA LYS A 469 -11.52 17.20 25.70
C LYS A 469 -12.12 15.88 25.24
N ARG A 470 -11.39 15.20 24.37
CA ARG A 470 -11.66 13.81 24.04
C ARG A 470 -11.12 12.91 25.15
N ASP A 471 -11.99 12.10 25.72
CA ASP A 471 -11.59 11.14 26.73
C ASP A 471 -11.07 9.85 26.07
N ILE A 472 -9.95 9.37 26.56
CA ILE A 472 -9.40 8.08 26.16
C ILE A 472 -10.28 6.95 26.67
N ILE A 473 -10.59 5.98 25.82
CA ILE A 473 -11.24 4.74 26.25
C ILE A 473 -10.18 3.86 26.90
N LYS A 474 -10.17 3.87 28.22
CA LYS A 474 -9.16 3.10 29.00
C LYS A 474 -9.22 1.60 28.68
N GLY A 475 -8.06 0.99 28.53
CA GLY A 475 -7.95 -0.44 28.26
C GLY A 475 -8.28 -0.85 26.81
N LEU A 476 -8.47 0.11 25.91
CA LEU A 476 -8.63 -0.13 24.48
C LEU A 476 -7.50 0.53 23.68
N TYR A 477 -6.81 -0.29 22.88
CA TYR A 477 -5.75 0.15 21.98
C TYR A 477 -6.04 -0.29 20.56
N VAL A 478 -5.49 0.42 19.58
CA VAL A 478 -5.67 0.10 18.16
C VAL A 478 -4.35 0.15 17.42
N CYS A 479 -4.14 -0.77 16.47
CA CYS A 479 -3.01 -0.75 15.55
C CYS A 479 -3.35 -1.40 14.22
N GLY A 480 -2.55 -1.17 13.21
CA GLY A 480 -2.84 -1.67 11.85
C GLY A 480 -3.93 -0.87 11.16
N ASN A 481 -4.63 -1.48 10.18
CA ASN A 481 -5.58 -0.74 9.34
C ASN A 481 -6.86 -0.32 10.05
N VAL A 482 -7.19 -0.87 11.21
CA VAL A 482 -8.28 -0.37 12.06
C VAL A 482 -7.90 0.90 12.82
N GLN A 483 -6.60 1.24 12.89
CA GLN A 483 -6.10 2.45 13.49
C GLN A 483 -6.33 3.64 12.56
N GLY A 484 -7.23 4.52 12.91
CA GLY A 484 -7.48 5.79 12.23
C GLY A 484 -6.42 6.84 12.50
N SER A 485 -6.58 8.00 11.90
CA SER A 485 -5.71 9.19 12.04
C SER A 485 -4.31 9.07 11.41
N ARG A 486 -3.93 7.90 10.87
CA ARG A 486 -2.69 7.72 10.11
C ARG A 486 -2.80 8.34 8.72
N TYR A 487 -3.93 8.16 8.10
CA TYR A 487 -4.31 8.65 6.78
C TYR A 487 -5.69 9.32 6.85
N ALA A 488 -6.02 10.11 5.84
CA ALA A 488 -7.34 10.65 5.62
C ALA A 488 -7.44 11.13 4.17
N VAL A 489 -8.62 11.03 3.57
CA VAL A 489 -8.92 11.52 2.20
C VAL A 489 -8.12 10.78 1.12
N GLU A 490 -6.81 10.63 1.30
CA GLU A 490 -5.87 10.03 0.35
C GLU A 490 -4.92 9.06 1.06
N TYR A 491 -4.40 8.11 0.31
CA TYR A 491 -3.30 7.25 0.74
C TYR A 491 -1.99 7.79 0.17
N PRO A 492 -1.09 8.35 1.01
CA PRO A 492 0.14 8.95 0.53
C PRO A 492 1.11 7.90 -0.01
N ILE A 493 1.63 8.12 -1.19
CA ILE A 493 2.48 7.17 -1.93
C ILE A 493 3.90 7.65 -2.20
N CYS A 494 4.27 8.81 -1.70
CA CYS A 494 5.65 9.30 -1.78
C CYS A 494 6.68 8.37 -1.12
N MET A 495 6.20 7.45 -0.26
CA MET A 495 7.00 6.39 0.37
C MET A 495 6.31 5.04 0.21
N ARG A 496 6.75 4.26 -0.75
CA ARG A 496 6.24 2.90 -0.97
C ARG A 496 6.48 2.02 0.26
N GLY A 497 5.44 1.29 0.71
CA GLY A 497 5.51 0.41 1.88
C GLY A 497 5.29 1.09 3.24
N ILE A 498 4.91 2.37 3.27
CA ILE A 498 4.65 3.10 4.52
C ILE A 498 3.56 2.42 5.37
N SER A 499 2.54 1.82 4.77
CA SER A 499 1.45 1.18 5.51
C SER A 499 1.94 -0.01 6.34
N HIS A 500 2.75 -0.88 5.75
CA HIS A 500 3.32 -2.02 6.48
C HIS A 500 4.24 -1.56 7.60
N SER A 501 5.07 -0.56 7.34
CA SER A 501 5.95 0.02 8.34
C SER A 501 5.18 0.60 9.52
N LEU A 502 4.13 1.38 9.27
CA LEU A 502 3.21 1.88 10.31
C LEU A 502 2.53 0.73 11.06
N CYS A 503 2.14 -0.35 10.37
CA CYS A 503 1.51 -1.51 10.99
C CYS A 503 2.46 -2.27 11.93
N VAL A 504 3.74 -2.42 11.57
CA VAL A 504 4.75 -3.06 12.42
C VAL A 504 5.06 -2.16 13.60
N TYR A 505 5.36 -0.88 13.35
CA TYR A 505 5.70 0.10 14.37
C TYR A 505 4.59 0.27 15.42
N TYR A 506 3.37 0.56 14.98
CA TYR A 506 2.25 0.75 15.91
C TYR A 506 1.73 -0.55 16.52
N GLY A 507 1.97 -1.69 15.89
CA GLY A 507 1.81 -2.99 16.55
C GLY A 507 2.71 -3.10 17.78
N TYR A 508 4.01 -2.83 17.63
CA TYR A 508 4.96 -2.83 18.74
C TYR A 508 4.56 -1.84 19.84
N ILE A 509 4.25 -0.59 19.49
CA ILE A 509 3.85 0.46 20.44
C ILE A 509 2.57 0.06 21.20
N ALA A 510 1.56 -0.46 20.51
CA ALA A 510 0.31 -0.90 21.15
C ALA A 510 0.56 -2.02 22.18
N GLY A 511 1.43 -2.98 21.84
CA GLY A 511 1.83 -4.04 22.77
C GLY A 511 2.48 -3.51 24.03
N LYS A 512 3.48 -2.65 23.89
CA LYS A 512 4.21 -2.01 25.02
C LYS A 512 3.28 -1.17 25.88
N ASN A 513 2.51 -0.27 25.27
CA ASN A 513 1.64 0.67 25.98
C ASN A 513 0.49 -0.04 26.70
N CYS A 514 -0.09 -1.08 26.10
CA CYS A 514 -1.12 -1.89 26.74
C CYS A 514 -0.61 -2.55 28.04
N VAL A 515 0.62 -3.07 28.04
CA VAL A 515 1.20 -3.68 29.24
C VAL A 515 1.56 -2.63 30.28
N ALA A 516 2.11 -1.49 29.88
CA ALA A 516 2.45 -0.38 30.77
C ALA A 516 1.21 0.31 31.36
N GLY A 517 0.09 0.27 30.64
CA GLY A 517 -1.16 0.94 31.03
C GLY A 517 -1.16 2.45 30.75
N VAL A 518 -0.33 2.87 29.81
CA VAL A 518 -0.18 4.26 29.35
C VAL A 518 -0.81 4.43 27.98
#